data_874d23d85dbadbec93efd03796a5ff2a
#
_entry.id   874d23d85dbadbec93efd03796a5ff2a
#
_cell.length_a   1.000
_cell.length_b   1.000
_cell.length_c   1.000
_cell.angle_alpha   90.00
_cell.angle_beta   90.00
_cell.angle_gamma   90.00
#
_symmetry.space_group_name_H-M   'P 1'
#
loop_
_entity.id
_entity.type
_entity.pdbx_description
1 polymer ?
#
loop_
_entity_poly.entity_id
_entity_poly.type
_entity_poly.pdbx_seq_one_letter_code
_entity_poly.pdbx_strand_id
1 'polypeptide(L)'
;MRGGISDEEKRDGARAARERLRRGDHGRRVRSEERGSVSAARGAAASDGMSASPDEVSAPSEERTHLLDRLQPDEERDLPPVVCDAESAPEGPPWHYDLSDEERAAREEKRETRQEKRDRLKQKALNKTPDKLRNPSDLQVRFRTGVIYTAATVICVLAGNIPMVLMLMVVAGICAGEFFYMLRSDAKLPNEMLGIIAAVLYPLSVYIAGLVGAMLVSLALLLALLVWYVFWLRARIPDVGVSFFGAAYTGLLLCGLVIIRVSLPAPWGGACVLLLFLSVWANDAFAYLVGSKIGRHKLAPRTSPKKSWEGFIAGLVGSVIFWCLMTLVPGITMAIPQAIVFGIISGCMGVLGDLAESRIKRNSGFKDSGTIMPGHGGLLDRSDSLFLTSITAAILLIAGGCIPYALF
;
A
#
# COMPACT_ATOMS: atom_id res chain seq x y z
N MET A 1 -4.44 60.98 4.76
CA MET A 1 -3.67 60.74 3.54
C MET A 1 -2.80 59.51 3.76
N ARG A 2 -3.21 58.34 3.28
CA ARG A 2 -2.39 57.10 3.24
C ARG A 2 -2.28 56.70 1.77
N GLY A 3 -1.07 56.89 1.20
CA GLY A 3 -0.76 56.54 -0.16
C GLY A 3 -0.73 55.03 -0.34
N GLY A 4 -1.56 54.51 -1.21
CA GLY A 4 -1.51 53.11 -1.63
C GLY A 4 -0.44 52.91 -2.68
N ILE A 5 0.41 51.88 -2.46
CA ILE A 5 1.42 51.43 -3.40
C ILE A 5 0.70 50.86 -4.61
N SER A 6 1.04 51.33 -5.83
CA SER A 6 0.38 50.93 -7.07
C SER A 6 0.67 49.47 -7.43
N ASP A 7 -0.26 48.83 -8.16
CA ASP A 7 -0.12 47.43 -8.56
C ASP A 7 1.05 47.21 -9.53
N GLU A 8 1.57 48.25 -10.15
CA GLU A 8 2.77 48.20 -10.97
C GLU A 8 4.05 48.00 -10.16
N GLU A 9 4.19 48.68 -9.01
CA GLU A 9 5.32 48.50 -8.10
C GLU A 9 5.38 47.11 -7.47
N LYS A 10 4.22 46.47 -7.26
CA LYS A 10 4.17 45.06 -6.78
C LYS A 10 4.60 44.06 -7.86
N ARG A 11 4.31 44.33 -9.15
CA ARG A 11 4.74 43.49 -10.27
C ARG A 11 6.25 43.57 -10.54
N ASP A 12 6.83 44.75 -10.43
CA ASP A 12 8.26 44.95 -10.61
C ASP A 12 9.09 44.35 -9.46
N GLY A 13 8.61 44.42 -8.24
CA GLY A 13 9.22 43.77 -7.08
C GLY A 13 9.24 42.24 -7.21
N ALA A 14 8.16 41.65 -7.74
CA ALA A 14 8.06 40.20 -7.98
C ALA A 14 8.98 39.72 -9.13
N ARG A 15 9.20 40.55 -10.15
CA ARG A 15 10.09 40.27 -11.28
C ARG A 15 11.56 40.30 -10.85
N ALA A 16 11.95 41.29 -10.04
CA ALA A 16 13.30 41.42 -9.50
C ALA A 16 13.68 40.29 -8.52
N ALA A 17 12.69 39.77 -7.75
CA ALA A 17 12.89 38.64 -6.86
C ALA A 17 13.12 37.32 -7.63
N ARG A 18 12.44 37.11 -8.76
CA ARG A 18 12.64 35.93 -9.63
C ARG A 18 13.98 35.96 -10.35
N GLU A 19 14.49 37.12 -10.74
CA GLU A 19 15.83 37.24 -11.36
C GLU A 19 16.96 37.01 -10.36
N ARG A 20 16.81 37.38 -9.09
CA ARG A 20 17.80 37.09 -8.03
C ARG A 20 17.88 35.60 -7.71
N LEU A 21 16.78 34.88 -7.74
CA LEU A 21 16.73 33.40 -7.57
C LEU A 21 17.41 32.65 -8.73
N ARG A 22 17.32 33.16 -9.97
CA ARG A 22 18.02 32.57 -11.14
C ARG A 22 19.53 32.78 -11.12
N ARG A 23 20.04 33.84 -10.53
CA ARG A 23 21.49 34.12 -10.43
C ARG A 23 22.19 33.44 -9.25
N GLY A 24 21.45 32.93 -8.27
CA GLY A 24 21.99 32.30 -7.06
C GLY A 24 22.43 30.83 -7.20
N ASP A 25 22.07 30.16 -8.29
CA ASP A 25 22.28 28.70 -8.41
C ASP A 25 23.50 28.26 -9.22
N HIS A 26 24.33 29.21 -9.71
CA HIS A 26 25.56 28.90 -10.48
C HIS A 26 26.89 28.99 -9.68
N GLY A 27 26.81 29.20 -8.35
CA GLY A 27 27.99 29.44 -7.51
C GLY A 27 28.43 28.30 -6.59
N ARG A 28 27.80 27.10 -6.63
CA ARG A 28 28.05 26.04 -5.63
C ARG A 28 28.49 24.67 -6.16
N ARG A 29 29.04 24.63 -7.38
CA ARG A 29 29.53 23.36 -7.99
C ARG A 29 31.01 23.27 -8.32
N VAL A 30 31.88 24.05 -7.66
CA VAL A 30 33.33 23.89 -7.78
C VAL A 30 33.94 24.00 -6.38
N ARG A 31 33.94 22.92 -5.60
CA ARG A 31 34.84 22.68 -4.46
C ARG A 31 34.54 21.37 -3.73
N SER A 32 34.83 20.21 -4.35
CA SER A 32 35.02 18.95 -3.61
C SER A 32 35.70 17.86 -4.45
N GLU A 33 36.77 18.22 -5.13
CA GLU A 33 37.77 17.27 -5.64
C GLU A 33 39.14 17.77 -5.21
N GLU A 34 39.58 17.33 -4.04
CA GLU A 34 40.98 17.25 -3.60
C GLU A 34 40.99 16.87 -2.10
N ARG A 35 41.22 15.61 -1.85
CA ARG A 35 41.79 14.96 -0.65
C ARG A 35 41.16 13.56 -0.55
N GLY A 36 41.86 12.48 -0.66
CA GLY A 36 43.23 12.17 -0.43
C GLY A 36 43.40 10.68 -0.52
N SER A 37 44.31 10.30 -1.33
CA SER A 37 45.01 9.04 -1.27
C SER A 37 45.95 9.06 -0.05
N VAL A 38 46.13 7.91 0.56
CA VAL A 38 47.16 7.45 1.47
C VAL A 38 46.56 6.78 2.71
N SER A 39 46.56 5.47 2.78
CA SER A 39 47.39 4.69 3.67
C SER A 39 47.03 3.20 3.56
N ALA A 40 47.93 2.47 2.97
CA ALA A 40 48.03 1.02 3.05
C ALA A 40 48.84 0.63 4.31
N ALA A 41 48.63 -0.63 4.70
CA ALA A 41 49.57 -1.52 5.34
C ALA A 41 49.47 -1.79 6.86
N ARG A 42 49.52 -3.08 7.11
CA ARG A 42 49.94 -3.83 8.33
C ARG A 42 48.80 -4.17 9.28
N GLY A 43 48.65 -5.44 9.69
CA GLY A 43 49.63 -6.48 9.89
C GLY A 43 48.98 -7.85 10.09
N ALA A 44 49.84 -8.80 9.86
CA ALA A 44 49.65 -10.24 9.99
C ALA A 44 49.80 -10.70 11.46
N ALA A 45 49.21 -11.86 11.75
CA ALA A 45 49.80 -12.99 12.50
C ALA A 45 48.67 -13.91 12.96
N ALA A 46 48.62 -15.12 12.44
CA ALA A 46 49.05 -16.40 13.08
C ALA A 46 47.99 -16.89 14.09
N SER A 47 47.56 -18.14 14.13
CA SER A 47 48.20 -19.44 13.83
C SER A 47 47.18 -20.58 14.13
N ASP A 48 47.50 -21.75 13.58
CA ASP A 48 47.16 -23.12 14.00
C ASP A 48 45.72 -23.59 13.74
N GLY A 49 45.44 -24.55 12.87
CA GLY A 49 46.10 -25.80 12.69
C GLY A 49 45.05 -26.90 12.89
N MET A 50 44.61 -27.60 11.88
CA MET A 50 44.48 -29.04 11.93
C MET A 50 44.04 -29.64 10.59
N SER A 51 44.80 -30.56 10.15
CA SER A 51 44.72 -31.40 8.94
C SER A 51 43.50 -32.31 8.89
N ALA A 52 42.85 -32.38 7.74
CA ALA A 52 42.22 -33.61 7.26
C ALA A 52 42.32 -33.68 5.72
N SER A 53 42.84 -34.79 5.25
CA SER A 53 43.16 -35.13 3.89
C SER A 53 41.93 -35.23 2.95
N PRO A 54 42.14 -35.04 1.65
CA PRO A 54 41.08 -35.12 0.64
C PRO A 54 40.91 -36.54 0.15
N ASP A 55 39.68 -37.05 0.26
CA ASP A 55 39.24 -38.22 -0.48
C ASP A 55 38.52 -37.82 -1.75
N GLU A 56 38.92 -38.48 -2.81
CA GLU A 56 38.49 -38.50 -4.19
C GLU A 56 37.01 -38.18 -4.43
N VAL A 57 36.76 -37.13 -5.24
CA VAL A 57 35.53 -37.04 -6.02
C VAL A 57 35.92 -37.03 -7.50
N SER A 58 35.58 -38.13 -8.14
CA SER A 58 35.71 -38.43 -9.54
C SER A 58 35.15 -37.34 -10.47
N ALA A 59 35.90 -37.07 -11.55
CA ALA A 59 35.53 -36.20 -12.65
C ALA A 59 34.20 -36.60 -13.31
N PRO A 60 33.35 -35.66 -13.73
CA PRO A 60 32.18 -35.97 -14.56
C PRO A 60 32.61 -36.24 -15.98
N SER A 61 32.10 -37.36 -16.47
CA SER A 61 32.33 -37.98 -17.74
C SER A 61 32.15 -37.09 -18.97
N GLU A 62 32.93 -37.32 -19.99
CA GLU A 62 33.01 -36.72 -21.33
C GLU A 62 31.66 -36.69 -22.13
N GLU A 63 30.60 -37.24 -21.59
CA GLU A 63 29.30 -37.34 -22.26
C GLU A 63 28.49 -36.03 -22.33
N ARG A 64 28.86 -35.03 -21.56
CA ARG A 64 28.20 -33.72 -21.58
C ARG A 64 28.71 -32.76 -22.65
N THR A 65 29.91 -32.96 -23.15
CA THR A 65 30.52 -32.12 -24.18
C THR A 65 29.96 -32.40 -25.56
N HIS A 66 29.53 -33.65 -25.83
CA HIS A 66 28.96 -34.04 -27.11
C HIS A 66 27.52 -33.60 -27.37
N LEU A 67 26.80 -33.13 -26.35
CA LEU A 67 25.42 -32.62 -26.51
C LEU A 67 25.38 -31.13 -26.91
N LEU A 68 26.41 -30.40 -26.57
CA LEU A 68 26.50 -28.94 -26.90
C LEU A 68 27.04 -28.72 -28.33
N ASP A 69 27.79 -29.68 -28.89
CA ASP A 69 28.29 -29.59 -30.26
C ASP A 69 27.24 -29.92 -31.35
N ARG A 70 26.05 -30.39 -30.96
CA ARG A 70 24.94 -30.66 -31.89
C ARG A 70 23.94 -29.53 -32.04
N LEU A 71 24.15 -28.39 -31.39
CA LEU A 71 23.29 -27.21 -31.46
C LEU A 71 23.98 -26.00 -32.11
N GLN A 72 24.87 -26.24 -33.07
CA GLN A 72 25.25 -25.16 -33.98
C GLN A 72 24.19 -25.09 -35.10
N PRO A 73 23.44 -24.02 -35.21
CA PRO A 73 22.68 -23.76 -36.42
C PRO A 73 23.62 -23.15 -37.47
N ASP A 74 23.88 -23.90 -38.51
CA ASP A 74 24.32 -23.37 -39.80
C ASP A 74 23.21 -22.46 -40.33
N GLU A 75 23.39 -21.20 -40.19
CA GLU A 75 22.86 -20.12 -41.03
C GLU A 75 23.14 -18.78 -40.33
N GLU A 76 24.35 -18.26 -40.51
CA GLU A 76 24.65 -16.87 -40.39
C GLU A 76 23.88 -16.15 -41.53
N ARG A 77 22.64 -15.73 -41.24
CA ARG A 77 21.97 -14.73 -42.03
C ARG A 77 22.65 -13.41 -41.76
N ASP A 78 23.24 -12.83 -42.79
CA ASP A 78 23.69 -11.44 -42.88
C ASP A 78 22.59 -10.49 -42.46
N LEU A 79 22.49 -10.25 -41.19
CA LEU A 79 21.78 -9.09 -40.65
C LEU A 79 22.79 -7.94 -40.68
N PRO A 80 22.43 -6.79 -41.29
CA PRO A 80 23.30 -5.63 -41.25
C PRO A 80 23.61 -5.30 -39.77
N PRO A 81 24.85 -4.85 -39.45
CA PRO A 81 25.18 -4.47 -38.11
C PRO A 81 24.22 -3.38 -37.67
N VAL A 82 23.50 -3.62 -36.56
CA VAL A 82 22.75 -2.58 -35.87
C VAL A 82 23.78 -1.63 -35.27
N VAL A 83 24.13 -0.59 -36.01
CA VAL A 83 24.91 0.52 -35.49
C VAL A 83 24.00 1.23 -34.48
N CYS A 84 24.14 0.86 -33.22
CA CYS A 84 23.59 1.67 -32.14
C CYS A 84 24.53 2.87 -31.99
N ASP A 85 24.13 4.01 -32.55
CA ASP A 85 24.80 5.27 -32.26
C ASP A 85 24.73 5.50 -30.76
N ALA A 86 25.88 5.40 -30.08
CA ALA A 86 25.99 5.52 -28.64
C ALA A 86 25.64 6.95 -28.12
N GLU A 87 25.40 7.89 -29.03
CA GLU A 87 25.06 9.29 -28.68
C GLU A 87 23.55 9.54 -28.46
N SER A 88 22.67 8.58 -28.72
CA SER A 88 21.22 8.75 -28.58
C SER A 88 20.59 7.88 -27.48
N ALA A 89 21.36 7.20 -26.65
CA ALA A 89 20.80 6.48 -25.51
C ALA A 89 20.35 7.50 -24.44
N PRO A 90 19.04 7.52 -24.05
CA PRO A 90 18.59 8.39 -22.98
C PRO A 90 19.29 7.98 -21.67
N GLU A 91 19.91 8.94 -21.01
CA GLU A 91 20.55 8.75 -19.68
C GLU A 91 19.47 8.44 -18.63
N GLY A 92 19.12 7.16 -18.45
CA GLY A 92 18.20 6.71 -17.43
C GLY A 92 17.71 5.28 -17.65
N PRO A 93 17.22 4.62 -16.62
CA PRO A 93 16.65 3.28 -16.78
C PRO A 93 15.44 3.33 -17.74
N PRO A 94 15.20 2.28 -18.55
CA PRO A 94 14.21 2.28 -19.65
C PRO A 94 12.75 2.55 -19.24
N TRP A 95 12.47 2.69 -17.94
CA TRP A 95 11.16 3.07 -17.39
C TRP A 95 11.05 4.56 -16.98
N HIS A 96 12.09 5.37 -17.14
CA HIS A 96 11.99 6.82 -17.02
C HIS A 96 11.43 7.39 -18.31
N TYR A 97 10.13 7.64 -18.31
CA TYR A 97 9.46 8.36 -19.37
C TYR A 97 9.55 9.86 -19.05
N ASP A 98 10.50 10.54 -19.66
CA ASP A 98 10.50 12.00 -19.66
C ASP A 98 9.36 12.47 -20.59
N LEU A 99 8.30 12.94 -19.97
CA LEU A 99 7.24 13.65 -20.67
C LEU A 99 7.81 14.98 -21.16
N SER A 100 7.51 15.36 -22.40
CA SER A 100 7.85 16.69 -22.90
C SER A 100 7.22 17.77 -22.01
N ASP A 101 7.87 18.92 -21.92
CA ASP A 101 7.37 20.04 -21.10
C ASP A 101 5.95 20.48 -21.54
N GLU A 102 5.61 20.32 -22.81
CA GLU A 102 4.27 20.56 -23.36
C GLU A 102 3.24 19.53 -22.85
N GLU A 103 3.62 18.26 -22.76
CA GLU A 103 2.74 17.22 -22.22
C GLU A 103 2.52 17.41 -20.71
N ARG A 104 3.53 17.89 -19.97
CA ARG A 104 3.40 18.23 -18.54
C ARG A 104 2.44 19.40 -18.35
N ALA A 105 2.59 20.48 -19.13
CA ALA A 105 1.74 21.66 -19.07
C ALA A 105 0.27 21.33 -19.42
N ALA A 106 0.04 20.56 -20.49
CA ALA A 106 -1.30 20.14 -20.90
C ALA A 106 -1.99 19.23 -19.86
N ARG A 107 -1.21 18.49 -19.08
CA ARG A 107 -1.74 17.65 -17.98
C ARG A 107 -2.04 18.45 -16.72
N GLU A 108 -1.21 19.45 -16.39
CA GLU A 108 -1.49 20.38 -15.29
C GLU A 108 -2.77 21.19 -15.57
N GLU A 109 -2.94 21.70 -16.76
CA GLU A 109 -4.16 22.42 -17.16
C GLU A 109 -5.43 21.53 -17.07
N LYS A 110 -5.32 20.24 -17.49
CA LYS A 110 -6.42 19.27 -17.32
C LYS A 110 -6.69 18.93 -15.84
N ARG A 111 -5.69 18.98 -14.98
CA ARG A 111 -5.86 18.77 -13.53
C ARG A 111 -6.58 19.97 -12.91
N GLU A 112 -6.14 21.18 -13.22
CA GLU A 112 -6.74 22.41 -12.72
C GLU A 112 -8.21 22.55 -13.13
N THR A 113 -8.53 22.31 -14.41
CA THR A 113 -9.92 22.33 -14.91
C THR A 113 -10.81 21.26 -14.27
N ARG A 114 -10.27 20.05 -13.98
CA ARG A 114 -11.02 19.02 -13.26
C ARG A 114 -11.22 19.38 -11.78
N GLN A 115 -10.22 20.00 -11.16
CA GLN A 115 -10.31 20.45 -9.77
C GLN A 115 -11.31 21.59 -9.61
N GLU A 116 -11.30 22.59 -10.49
CA GLU A 116 -12.32 23.65 -10.52
C GLU A 116 -13.74 23.09 -10.75
N LYS A 117 -13.92 22.13 -11.64
CA LYS A 117 -15.22 21.49 -11.87
C LYS A 117 -15.72 20.75 -10.64
N ARG A 118 -14.84 20.06 -9.92
CA ARG A 118 -15.16 19.40 -8.63
C ARG A 118 -15.53 20.40 -7.55
N ASP A 119 -14.80 21.51 -7.45
CA ASP A 119 -15.07 22.52 -6.43
C ASP A 119 -16.37 23.28 -6.74
N ARG A 120 -16.69 23.55 -8.00
CA ARG A 120 -18.01 24.08 -8.42
C ARG A 120 -19.17 23.10 -8.10
N LEU A 121 -18.97 21.79 -8.29
CA LEU A 121 -19.97 20.80 -7.93
C LEU A 121 -20.16 20.67 -6.41
N LYS A 122 -19.04 20.70 -5.63
CA LYS A 122 -19.08 20.73 -4.16
C LYS A 122 -19.82 21.98 -3.66
N GLN A 123 -19.52 23.14 -4.23
CA GLN A 123 -20.15 24.39 -3.86
C GLN A 123 -21.65 24.43 -4.18
N LYS A 124 -22.06 23.86 -5.34
CA LYS A 124 -23.48 23.67 -5.69
C LYS A 124 -24.20 22.72 -4.74
N ALA A 125 -23.53 21.64 -4.32
CA ALA A 125 -24.08 20.70 -3.34
C ALA A 125 -24.21 21.35 -1.95
N LEU A 126 -23.19 22.13 -1.53
CA LEU A 126 -23.21 22.87 -0.26
C LEU A 126 -24.33 23.90 -0.22
N ASN A 127 -24.59 24.61 -1.33
CA ASN A 127 -25.63 25.61 -1.41
C ASN A 127 -27.05 25.06 -1.38
N LYS A 128 -27.23 23.74 -1.64
CA LYS A 128 -28.52 23.05 -1.52
C LYS A 128 -28.79 22.47 -0.12
N THR A 129 -27.80 22.52 0.78
CA THR A 129 -27.87 21.89 2.11
C THR A 129 -28.35 22.92 3.13
N PRO A 130 -29.28 22.59 4.06
CA PRO A 130 -29.73 23.47 5.12
C PRO A 130 -28.56 23.99 5.97
N ASP A 131 -28.64 25.25 6.45
CA ASP A 131 -27.53 25.94 7.14
C ASP A 131 -27.00 25.20 8.37
N LYS A 132 -27.83 24.46 9.09
CA LYS A 132 -27.42 23.58 10.22
C LYS A 132 -26.56 22.38 9.79
N LEU A 133 -26.66 21.93 8.54
CA LEU A 133 -25.82 20.89 7.95
C LEU A 133 -24.63 21.46 7.20
N ARG A 134 -24.63 22.76 6.92
CA ARG A 134 -23.61 23.47 6.15
C ARG A 134 -22.38 23.85 6.98
N ASN A 135 -22.55 24.07 8.29
CA ASN A 135 -21.49 24.40 9.23
C ASN A 135 -21.52 23.55 10.52
N PRO A 136 -21.57 22.22 10.43
CA PRO A 136 -21.28 21.42 11.62
C PRO A 136 -19.80 21.63 11.97
N SER A 137 -19.49 21.75 13.27
CA SER A 137 -18.07 21.74 13.67
C SER A 137 -17.40 20.50 13.09
N ASP A 138 -16.18 20.61 12.55
CA ASP A 138 -15.42 19.49 11.96
C ASP A 138 -15.39 18.26 12.87
N LEU A 139 -15.42 18.49 14.19
CA LEU A 139 -15.44 17.43 15.19
C LEU A 139 -16.78 16.65 15.20
N GLN A 140 -17.92 17.34 15.05
CA GLN A 140 -19.25 16.69 15.04
C GLN A 140 -19.43 15.84 13.78
N VAL A 141 -18.94 16.31 12.62
CA VAL A 141 -18.98 15.54 11.37
C VAL A 141 -18.13 14.28 11.51
N ARG A 142 -16.92 14.43 12.03
CA ARG A 142 -16.02 13.28 12.28
C ARG A 142 -16.64 12.28 13.23
N PHE A 143 -17.13 12.73 14.37
CA PHE A 143 -17.77 11.84 15.34
C PHE A 143 -18.95 11.08 14.73
N ARG A 144 -19.85 11.78 14.03
CA ARG A 144 -21.03 11.13 13.41
C ARG A 144 -20.66 10.10 12.35
N THR A 145 -19.73 10.41 11.44
CA THR A 145 -19.31 9.45 10.40
C THR A 145 -18.58 8.25 10.98
N GLY A 146 -17.76 8.46 12.02
CA GLY A 146 -17.10 7.37 12.74
C GLY A 146 -18.09 6.43 13.43
N VAL A 147 -19.10 6.99 14.12
CA VAL A 147 -20.15 6.21 14.78
C VAL A 147 -20.97 5.43 13.75
N ILE A 148 -21.35 6.04 12.63
CA ILE A 148 -22.12 5.35 11.57
C ILE A 148 -21.31 4.19 10.98
N TYR A 149 -20.01 4.41 10.67
CA TYR A 149 -19.15 3.34 10.14
C TYR A 149 -19.00 2.19 11.13
N THR A 150 -18.70 2.50 12.39
CA THR A 150 -18.56 1.49 13.45
C THR A 150 -19.88 0.72 13.67
N ALA A 151 -21.00 1.42 13.77
CA ALA A 151 -22.30 0.79 13.96
C ALA A 151 -22.67 -0.12 12.78
N ALA A 152 -22.47 0.34 11.54
CA ALA A 152 -22.73 -0.44 10.34
C ALA A 152 -21.86 -1.72 10.32
N THR A 153 -20.56 -1.60 10.65
CA THR A 153 -19.65 -2.74 10.74
C THR A 153 -20.13 -3.75 11.78
N VAL A 154 -20.43 -3.30 13.00
CA VAL A 154 -20.90 -4.17 14.09
C VAL A 154 -22.22 -4.85 13.71
N ILE A 155 -23.18 -4.11 13.17
CA ILE A 155 -24.48 -4.66 12.74
C ILE A 155 -24.28 -5.72 11.67
N CYS A 156 -23.49 -5.47 10.62
CA CYS A 156 -23.24 -6.44 9.54
C CYS A 156 -22.55 -7.71 10.05
N VAL A 157 -21.58 -7.58 10.97
CA VAL A 157 -20.88 -8.73 11.55
C VAL A 157 -21.83 -9.56 12.44
N LEU A 158 -22.67 -8.92 13.25
CA LEU A 158 -23.65 -9.61 14.12
C LEU A 158 -24.80 -10.23 13.33
N ALA A 159 -25.23 -9.60 12.23
CA ALA A 159 -26.36 -10.06 11.42
C ALA A 159 -26.09 -11.39 10.68
N GLY A 160 -24.83 -11.81 10.56
CA GLY A 160 -24.49 -13.13 9.99
C GLY A 160 -23.42 -13.09 8.92
N ASN A 161 -23.23 -14.23 8.24
CA ASN A 161 -22.15 -14.38 7.24
C ASN A 161 -22.44 -13.54 6.00
N ILE A 162 -23.65 -13.63 5.45
CA ILE A 162 -24.01 -12.95 4.20
C ILE A 162 -23.94 -11.42 4.34
N PRO A 163 -24.54 -10.76 5.35
CA PRO A 163 -24.41 -9.31 5.53
C PRO A 163 -22.97 -8.86 5.68
N MET A 164 -22.13 -9.62 6.40
CA MET A 164 -20.72 -9.32 6.56
C MET A 164 -19.97 -9.42 5.22
N VAL A 165 -20.18 -10.49 4.45
CA VAL A 165 -19.52 -10.67 3.13
C VAL A 165 -19.93 -9.54 2.18
N LEU A 166 -21.22 -9.19 2.12
CA LEU A 166 -21.70 -8.07 1.30
C LEU A 166 -21.07 -6.75 1.73
N MET A 167 -20.94 -6.49 3.03
CA MET A 167 -20.24 -5.32 3.54
C MET A 167 -18.78 -5.31 3.08
N LEU A 168 -18.07 -6.44 3.19
CA LEU A 168 -16.66 -6.53 2.76
C LEU A 168 -16.52 -6.36 1.25
N MET A 169 -17.46 -6.84 0.44
CA MET A 169 -17.48 -6.59 -1.02
C MET A 169 -17.59 -5.09 -1.33
N VAL A 170 -18.48 -4.39 -0.63
CA VAL A 170 -18.66 -2.94 -0.78
C VAL A 170 -17.41 -2.19 -0.34
N VAL A 171 -16.83 -2.55 0.81
CA VAL A 171 -15.58 -1.94 1.32
C VAL A 171 -14.45 -2.18 0.33
N ALA A 172 -14.25 -3.42 -0.15
CA ALA A 172 -13.22 -3.76 -1.12
C ALA A 172 -13.37 -2.96 -2.42
N GLY A 173 -14.60 -2.85 -2.95
CA GLY A 173 -14.88 -2.11 -4.17
C GLY A 173 -14.60 -0.60 -4.04
N ILE A 174 -15.03 0.02 -2.94
CA ILE A 174 -14.76 1.44 -2.67
C ILE A 174 -13.27 1.67 -2.48
N CYS A 175 -12.58 0.87 -1.66
CA CYS A 175 -11.15 0.97 -1.43
C CYS A 175 -10.34 0.76 -2.71
N ALA A 176 -10.73 -0.20 -3.57
CA ALA A 176 -10.11 -0.39 -4.87
C ALA A 176 -10.30 0.83 -5.77
N GLY A 177 -11.50 1.40 -5.80
CA GLY A 177 -11.77 2.64 -6.54
C GLY A 177 -10.92 3.82 -6.08
N GLU A 178 -10.77 4.02 -4.76
CA GLU A 178 -9.89 5.07 -4.20
C GLU A 178 -8.41 4.78 -4.52
N PHE A 179 -7.98 3.52 -4.41
CA PHE A 179 -6.62 3.10 -4.74
C PHE A 179 -6.29 3.39 -6.20
N PHE A 180 -7.11 2.95 -7.14
CA PHE A 180 -6.88 3.20 -8.56
C PHE A 180 -7.00 4.68 -8.92
N TYR A 181 -7.91 5.42 -8.29
CA TYR A 181 -8.00 6.86 -8.46
C TYR A 181 -6.70 7.59 -8.10
N MET A 182 -6.04 7.19 -7.00
CA MET A 182 -4.76 7.77 -6.60
C MET A 182 -3.62 7.39 -7.56
N LEU A 183 -3.59 6.15 -8.05
CA LEU A 183 -2.52 5.65 -8.90
C LEU A 183 -2.73 5.93 -10.39
N ARG A 184 -3.91 6.39 -10.77
CA ARG A 184 -4.20 6.89 -12.11
C ARG A 184 -3.50 8.22 -12.34
N SER A 185 -2.19 8.19 -12.46
CA SER A 185 -1.36 9.33 -12.79
C SER A 185 -0.62 9.07 -14.11
N ASP A 186 -0.08 10.08 -14.61
CA ASP A 186 0.61 10.44 -15.82
C ASP A 186 1.42 9.36 -16.57
N ALA A 187 1.85 8.29 -15.91
CA ALA A 187 2.62 7.23 -16.52
C ALA A 187 2.00 5.83 -16.38
N LYS A 188 0.86 5.70 -15.69
CA LYS A 188 0.23 4.41 -15.41
C LYS A 188 -1.24 4.47 -15.79
N LEU A 189 -1.67 3.52 -16.62
CA LEU A 189 -3.06 3.33 -17.01
C LEU A 189 -3.52 1.93 -16.54
N PRO A 190 -3.65 1.71 -15.21
CA PRO A 190 -4.10 0.42 -14.71
C PRO A 190 -5.50 0.10 -15.25
N ASN A 191 -5.78 -1.17 -15.41
CA ASN A 191 -7.13 -1.61 -15.71
C ASN A 191 -7.97 -1.59 -14.42
N GLU A 192 -8.52 -0.40 -14.11
CA GLU A 192 -9.29 -0.16 -12.91
C GLU A 192 -10.51 -1.09 -12.81
N MET A 193 -11.19 -1.32 -13.95
CA MET A 193 -12.42 -2.11 -13.97
C MET A 193 -12.16 -3.56 -13.58
N LEU A 194 -11.17 -4.22 -14.20
CA LEU A 194 -10.80 -5.60 -13.83
C LEU A 194 -10.33 -5.68 -12.39
N GLY A 195 -9.53 -4.70 -11.94
CA GLY A 195 -9.06 -4.63 -10.56
C GLY A 195 -10.18 -4.49 -9.53
N ILE A 196 -11.15 -3.60 -9.76
CA ILE A 196 -12.30 -3.40 -8.87
C ILE A 196 -13.20 -4.63 -8.85
N ILE A 197 -13.51 -5.22 -10.02
CA ILE A 197 -14.31 -6.44 -10.10
C ILE A 197 -13.66 -7.56 -9.30
N ALA A 198 -12.38 -7.79 -9.47
CA ALA A 198 -11.66 -8.82 -8.71
C ALA A 198 -11.64 -8.52 -7.20
N ALA A 199 -11.41 -7.27 -6.81
CA ALA A 199 -11.44 -6.87 -5.40
C ALA A 199 -12.79 -7.19 -4.74
N VAL A 200 -13.89 -6.91 -5.42
CA VAL A 200 -15.25 -7.22 -4.96
C VAL A 200 -15.51 -8.73 -4.91
N LEU A 201 -14.98 -9.49 -5.87
CA LEU A 201 -15.21 -10.94 -5.96
C LEU A 201 -14.41 -11.75 -4.91
N TYR A 202 -13.28 -11.25 -4.41
CA TYR A 202 -12.46 -11.98 -3.45
C TYR A 202 -13.21 -12.40 -2.18
N PRO A 203 -13.89 -11.52 -1.42
CA PRO A 203 -14.63 -11.93 -0.23
C PRO A 203 -15.74 -12.94 -0.53
N LEU A 204 -16.43 -12.80 -1.66
CA LEU A 204 -17.48 -13.71 -2.08
C LEU A 204 -16.91 -15.08 -2.45
N SER A 205 -15.84 -15.13 -3.22
CA SER A 205 -15.22 -16.38 -3.66
C SER A 205 -14.67 -17.19 -2.47
N VAL A 206 -14.08 -16.50 -1.48
CA VAL A 206 -13.61 -17.16 -0.26
C VAL A 206 -14.77 -17.65 0.60
N TYR A 207 -15.88 -16.94 0.62
CA TYR A 207 -17.08 -17.42 1.32
C TYR A 207 -17.68 -18.69 0.70
N ILE A 208 -17.64 -18.81 -0.64
CA ILE A 208 -18.22 -19.93 -1.39
C ILE A 208 -17.26 -21.13 -1.44
N ALA A 209 -15.98 -20.91 -1.72
CA ALA A 209 -15.00 -21.94 -2.05
C ALA A 209 -13.67 -21.84 -1.28
N GLY A 210 -13.66 -21.16 -0.14
CA GLY A 210 -12.47 -21.01 0.69
C GLY A 210 -11.27 -20.42 -0.05
N LEU A 211 -10.07 -20.89 0.26
CA LEU A 211 -8.84 -20.44 -0.41
C LEU A 211 -8.80 -20.78 -1.90
N VAL A 212 -9.45 -21.86 -2.31
CA VAL A 212 -9.54 -22.21 -3.74
C VAL A 212 -10.27 -21.12 -4.51
N GLY A 213 -11.34 -20.54 -3.94
CA GLY A 213 -12.02 -19.38 -4.51
C GLY A 213 -11.10 -18.18 -4.72
N ALA A 214 -10.28 -17.84 -3.72
CA ALA A 214 -9.30 -16.76 -3.85
C ALA A 214 -8.26 -17.04 -4.94
N MET A 215 -7.78 -18.28 -5.04
CA MET A 215 -6.85 -18.70 -6.09
C MET A 215 -7.48 -18.58 -7.48
N LEU A 216 -8.73 -19.01 -7.64
CA LEU A 216 -9.44 -18.92 -8.92
C LEU A 216 -9.65 -17.45 -9.36
N VAL A 217 -10.04 -16.57 -8.44
CA VAL A 217 -10.18 -15.13 -8.74
C VAL A 217 -8.81 -14.54 -9.11
N SER A 218 -7.74 -14.89 -8.40
CA SER A 218 -6.40 -14.41 -8.70
C SER A 218 -5.90 -14.87 -10.08
N LEU A 219 -6.13 -16.14 -10.42
CA LEU A 219 -5.78 -16.70 -11.72
C LEU A 219 -6.61 -16.07 -12.85
N ALA A 220 -7.92 -15.95 -12.65
CA ALA A 220 -8.81 -15.31 -13.61
C ALA A 220 -8.43 -13.84 -13.86
N LEU A 221 -8.11 -13.09 -12.79
CA LEU A 221 -7.62 -11.72 -12.89
C LEU A 221 -6.31 -11.66 -13.68
N LEU A 222 -5.35 -12.53 -13.36
CA LEU A 222 -4.06 -12.57 -14.06
C LEU A 222 -4.25 -12.86 -15.55
N LEU A 223 -5.07 -13.85 -15.89
CA LEU A 223 -5.39 -14.18 -17.29
C LEU A 223 -6.07 -13.01 -18.00
N ALA A 224 -7.08 -12.40 -17.37
CA ALA A 224 -7.78 -11.25 -17.94
C ALA A 224 -6.84 -10.06 -18.17
N LEU A 225 -5.93 -9.79 -17.24
CA LEU A 225 -4.93 -8.73 -17.37
C LEU A 225 -3.90 -9.04 -18.45
N LEU A 226 -3.48 -10.30 -18.62
CA LEU A 226 -2.59 -10.71 -19.71
C LEU A 226 -3.27 -10.58 -21.09
N VAL A 227 -4.53 -11.02 -21.20
CA VAL A 227 -5.33 -10.82 -22.41
C VAL A 227 -5.44 -9.33 -22.72
N TRP A 228 -5.82 -8.52 -21.73
CA TRP A 228 -5.89 -7.07 -21.90
C TRP A 228 -4.53 -6.47 -22.33
N TYR A 229 -3.43 -6.91 -21.74
CA TYR A 229 -2.08 -6.45 -22.06
C TYR A 229 -1.69 -6.76 -23.50
N VAL A 230 -2.04 -7.95 -24.01
CA VAL A 230 -1.75 -8.35 -25.40
C VAL A 230 -2.53 -7.54 -26.41
N PHE A 231 -3.83 -7.30 -26.17
CA PHE A 231 -4.70 -6.62 -27.12
C PHE A 231 -4.67 -5.09 -27.00
N TRP A 232 -4.21 -4.55 -25.85
CA TRP A 232 -4.16 -3.10 -25.63
C TRP A 232 -2.73 -2.58 -25.72
N LEU A 233 -2.31 -2.17 -26.91
CA LEU A 233 -0.93 -1.75 -27.22
C LEU A 233 -0.37 -0.61 -26.34
N ARG A 234 -1.22 0.15 -25.65
CA ARG A 234 -0.80 1.20 -24.70
C ARG A 234 -0.56 0.70 -23.28
N ALA A 235 -0.96 -0.55 -22.97
CA ALA A 235 -0.73 -1.16 -21.68
C ALA A 235 0.75 -1.50 -21.51
N ARG A 236 1.25 -1.34 -20.29
CA ARG A 236 2.62 -1.66 -19.91
C ARG A 236 2.61 -2.68 -18.78
N ILE A 237 3.70 -3.41 -18.60
CA ILE A 237 3.85 -4.37 -17.51
C ILE A 237 3.57 -3.73 -16.12
N PRO A 238 4.06 -2.50 -15.80
CA PRO A 238 3.68 -1.85 -14.54
C PRO A 238 2.18 -1.63 -14.35
N ASP A 239 1.42 -1.44 -15.43
CA ASP A 239 -0.05 -1.26 -15.37
C ASP A 239 -0.75 -2.57 -14.96
N VAL A 240 -0.27 -3.71 -15.49
CA VAL A 240 -0.70 -5.06 -15.08
C VAL A 240 -0.39 -5.27 -13.60
N GLY A 241 0.86 -4.97 -13.17
CA GLY A 241 1.29 -5.10 -11.79
C GLY A 241 0.47 -4.25 -10.82
N VAL A 242 0.18 -3.00 -11.17
CA VAL A 242 -0.64 -2.09 -10.35
C VAL A 242 -2.09 -2.58 -10.28
N SER A 243 -2.66 -3.07 -11.40
CA SER A 243 -4.03 -3.59 -11.42
C SER A 243 -4.17 -4.83 -10.53
N PHE A 244 -3.23 -5.76 -10.63
CA PHE A 244 -3.20 -6.97 -9.79
C PHE A 244 -2.97 -6.64 -8.31
N PHE A 245 -1.96 -5.81 -8.02
CA PHE A 245 -1.64 -5.38 -6.65
C PHE A 245 -2.82 -4.65 -6.01
N GLY A 246 -3.48 -3.73 -6.71
CA GLY A 246 -4.63 -2.99 -6.19
C GLY A 246 -5.79 -3.91 -5.80
N ALA A 247 -6.14 -4.87 -6.67
CA ALA A 247 -7.17 -5.85 -6.38
C ALA A 247 -6.81 -6.76 -5.19
N ALA A 248 -5.57 -7.24 -5.14
CA ALA A 248 -5.10 -8.09 -4.04
C ALA A 248 -5.04 -7.30 -2.71
N TYR A 249 -4.50 -6.09 -2.74
CA TYR A 249 -4.37 -5.25 -1.55
C TYR A 249 -5.73 -4.89 -0.93
N THR A 250 -6.72 -4.53 -1.74
CA THR A 250 -8.02 -4.06 -1.24
C THR A 250 -9.07 -5.17 -1.08
N GLY A 251 -8.94 -6.30 -1.78
CA GLY A 251 -9.90 -7.39 -1.76
C GLY A 251 -9.38 -8.66 -1.10
N LEU A 252 -8.25 -9.21 -1.61
CA LEU A 252 -7.71 -10.49 -1.12
C LEU A 252 -7.29 -10.41 0.35
N LEU A 253 -6.66 -9.31 0.79
CA LEU A 253 -6.25 -9.16 2.18
C LEU A 253 -7.43 -9.14 3.15
N LEU A 254 -8.61 -8.65 2.76
CA LEU A 254 -9.82 -8.69 3.58
C LEU A 254 -10.41 -10.10 3.75
N CYS A 255 -10.02 -11.05 2.89
CA CYS A 255 -10.51 -12.42 2.97
C CYS A 255 -10.17 -13.11 4.30
N GLY A 256 -9.14 -12.64 5.01
CA GLY A 256 -8.83 -13.12 6.36
C GLY A 256 -10.02 -13.02 7.32
N LEU A 257 -10.81 -11.94 7.22
CA LEU A 257 -12.03 -11.77 8.02
C LEU A 257 -13.09 -12.82 7.67
N VAL A 258 -13.25 -13.14 6.38
CA VAL A 258 -14.21 -14.17 5.93
C VAL A 258 -13.80 -15.53 6.47
N ILE A 259 -12.51 -15.87 6.36
CA ILE A 259 -11.94 -17.13 6.86
C ILE A 259 -12.22 -17.29 8.36
N ILE A 260 -11.87 -16.29 9.16
CA ILE A 260 -12.11 -16.30 10.61
C ILE A 260 -13.62 -16.47 10.91
N ARG A 261 -14.44 -15.74 10.16
CA ARG A 261 -15.91 -15.76 10.35
C ARG A 261 -16.52 -17.13 10.14
N VAL A 262 -16.10 -17.85 9.10
CA VAL A 262 -16.69 -19.16 8.73
C VAL A 262 -16.05 -20.33 9.44
N SER A 263 -14.85 -20.17 10.00
CA SER A 263 -14.13 -21.24 10.72
C SER A 263 -14.78 -21.62 12.05
N LEU A 264 -15.62 -20.76 12.61
CA LEU A 264 -16.31 -21.00 13.88
C LEU A 264 -17.80 -20.92 13.71
N PRO A 265 -18.59 -21.74 14.45
CA PRO A 265 -20.03 -21.68 14.41
C PRO A 265 -20.56 -20.33 14.93
N ALA A 266 -21.73 -19.92 14.44
CA ALA A 266 -22.39 -18.72 14.96
C ALA A 266 -22.78 -18.93 16.45
N PRO A 267 -22.65 -17.90 17.31
CA PRO A 267 -22.23 -16.51 17.01
C PRO A 267 -20.72 -16.28 17.10
N TRP A 268 -19.90 -17.30 17.42
CA TRP A 268 -18.51 -17.18 17.86
C TRP A 268 -17.58 -16.67 16.77
N GLY A 269 -17.80 -17.07 15.50
CA GLY A 269 -17.03 -16.51 14.39
C GLY A 269 -17.21 -14.98 14.26
N GLY A 270 -18.43 -14.48 14.52
CA GLY A 270 -18.69 -13.04 14.58
C GLY A 270 -17.97 -12.35 15.74
N ALA A 271 -17.98 -12.98 16.91
CA ALA A 271 -17.27 -12.46 18.08
C ALA A 271 -15.76 -12.34 17.85
N CYS A 272 -15.13 -13.33 17.20
CA CYS A 272 -13.73 -13.26 16.83
C CYS A 272 -13.41 -12.12 15.86
N VAL A 273 -14.24 -11.96 14.84
CA VAL A 273 -14.09 -10.84 13.89
C VAL A 273 -14.24 -9.49 14.59
N LEU A 274 -15.21 -9.34 15.50
CA LEU A 274 -15.37 -8.10 16.26
C LEU A 274 -14.17 -7.83 17.19
N LEU A 275 -13.65 -8.87 17.86
CA LEU A 275 -12.45 -8.73 18.70
C LEU A 275 -11.23 -8.34 17.86
N LEU A 276 -11.13 -8.84 16.62
CA LEU A 276 -10.07 -8.42 15.70
C LEU A 276 -10.23 -6.95 15.29
N PHE A 277 -11.44 -6.49 14.96
CA PHE A 277 -11.69 -5.05 14.72
C PHE A 277 -11.31 -4.21 15.94
N LEU A 278 -11.73 -4.63 17.13
CA LEU A 278 -11.41 -3.94 18.37
C LEU A 278 -9.89 -3.93 18.64
N SER A 279 -9.17 -5.00 18.29
CA SER A 279 -7.72 -5.07 18.38
C SER A 279 -7.05 -4.01 17.48
N VAL A 280 -7.51 -3.85 16.23
CA VAL A 280 -7.00 -2.82 15.31
C VAL A 280 -7.32 -1.41 15.81
N TRP A 281 -8.57 -1.17 16.20
CA TRP A 281 -8.99 0.15 16.72
C TRP A 281 -8.28 0.52 18.02
N ALA A 282 -8.07 -0.47 18.92
CA ALA A 282 -7.32 -0.25 20.15
C ALA A 282 -5.84 0.05 19.87
N ASN A 283 -5.23 -0.66 18.92
CA ASN A 283 -3.86 -0.39 18.49
C ASN A 283 -3.71 1.08 18.06
N ASP A 284 -4.59 1.58 17.20
CA ASP A 284 -4.56 2.96 16.73
C ASP A 284 -4.88 3.98 17.84
N ALA A 285 -5.88 3.69 18.67
CA ALA A 285 -6.28 4.56 19.77
C ALA A 285 -5.18 4.70 20.83
N PHE A 286 -4.60 3.59 21.27
CA PHE A 286 -3.52 3.61 22.27
C PHE A 286 -2.26 4.25 21.68
N ALA A 287 -1.92 3.95 20.43
CA ALA A 287 -0.80 4.58 19.73
C ALA A 287 -0.98 6.11 19.65
N TYR A 288 -2.18 6.58 19.36
CA TYR A 288 -2.49 8.01 19.33
C TYR A 288 -2.46 8.64 20.73
N LEU A 289 -3.11 8.04 21.72
CA LEU A 289 -3.21 8.58 23.09
C LEU A 289 -1.84 8.75 23.73
N VAL A 290 -1.00 7.73 23.64
CA VAL A 290 0.33 7.73 24.24
C VAL A 290 1.31 8.52 23.38
N GLY A 291 1.32 8.27 22.07
CA GLY A 291 2.22 8.93 21.12
C GLY A 291 2.03 10.44 21.05
N SER A 292 0.79 10.93 21.22
CA SER A 292 0.52 12.38 21.25
C SER A 292 0.99 13.09 22.53
N LYS A 293 1.05 12.37 23.66
CA LYS A 293 1.41 12.94 24.97
C LYS A 293 2.90 12.83 25.27
N ILE A 294 3.48 11.65 25.01
CA ILE A 294 4.86 11.33 25.42
C ILE A 294 5.78 10.91 24.27
N GLY A 295 5.27 10.88 23.01
CA GLY A 295 6.04 10.45 21.85
C GLY A 295 7.20 11.39 21.51
N ARG A 296 8.44 10.93 21.73
CA ARG A 296 9.67 11.68 21.47
C ARG A 296 10.42 11.14 20.25
N HIS A 297 10.49 9.81 20.10
CA HIS A 297 11.25 9.16 19.04
C HIS A 297 10.34 8.84 17.85
N LYS A 298 10.67 9.38 16.68
CA LYS A 298 9.86 9.19 15.47
C LYS A 298 10.05 7.80 14.88
N LEU A 299 8.94 7.10 14.59
CA LEU A 299 8.95 5.75 14.01
C LEU A 299 9.31 5.80 12.51
N ALA A 300 8.65 6.65 11.75
CA ALA A 300 8.82 6.74 10.29
C ALA A 300 8.81 8.21 9.81
N PRO A 301 9.91 8.97 10.00
CA PRO A 301 9.93 10.43 9.76
C PRO A 301 9.55 10.83 8.34
N ARG A 302 9.93 10.02 7.33
CA ARG A 302 9.69 10.31 5.91
C ARG A 302 8.27 10.01 5.45
N THR A 303 7.64 8.98 6.00
CA THR A 303 6.33 8.48 5.56
C THR A 303 5.20 9.02 6.45
N SER A 304 5.36 8.93 7.76
CA SER A 304 4.39 9.38 8.76
C SER A 304 5.10 10.08 9.93
N PRO A 305 5.35 11.41 9.85
CA PRO A 305 6.13 12.14 10.86
C PRO A 305 5.43 12.25 12.22
N LYS A 306 4.16 11.90 12.32
CA LYS A 306 3.39 11.93 13.57
C LYS A 306 3.53 10.66 14.40
N LYS A 307 3.89 9.50 13.81
CA LYS A 307 4.07 8.24 14.51
C LYS A 307 5.36 8.22 15.33
N SER A 308 5.26 7.70 16.57
CA SER A 308 6.39 7.55 17.51
C SER A 308 6.55 6.12 17.99
N TRP A 309 7.75 5.75 18.44
CA TRP A 309 8.04 4.43 19.01
C TRP A 309 7.26 4.18 20.30
N GLU A 310 7.11 5.18 21.15
CA GLU A 310 6.35 5.10 22.40
C GLU A 310 4.86 4.82 22.10
N GLY A 311 4.33 5.50 21.08
CA GLY A 311 2.98 5.23 20.61
C GLY A 311 2.83 3.84 20.03
N PHE A 312 3.82 3.38 19.25
CA PHE A 312 3.83 2.03 18.68
C PHE A 312 3.76 0.95 19.76
N ILE A 313 4.60 1.04 20.79
CA ILE A 313 4.59 0.06 21.90
C ILE A 313 3.24 0.08 22.63
N ALA A 314 2.68 1.26 22.88
CA ALA A 314 1.37 1.37 23.52
C ALA A 314 0.25 0.76 22.64
N GLY A 315 0.32 0.94 21.33
CA GLY A 315 -0.58 0.30 20.38
C GLY A 315 -0.52 -1.22 20.45
N LEU A 316 0.69 -1.80 20.50
CA LEU A 316 0.87 -3.24 20.65
C LEU A 316 0.19 -3.78 21.93
N VAL A 317 0.30 -3.04 23.05
CA VAL A 317 -0.40 -3.41 24.28
C VAL A 317 -1.91 -3.45 24.07
N GLY A 318 -2.47 -2.44 23.37
CA GLY A 318 -3.89 -2.42 23.00
C GLY A 318 -4.30 -3.63 22.17
N SER A 319 -3.50 -3.98 21.15
CA SER A 319 -3.74 -5.18 20.33
C SER A 319 -3.71 -6.47 21.17
N VAL A 320 -2.68 -6.65 22.00
CA VAL A 320 -2.50 -7.84 22.87
C VAL A 320 -3.69 -8.06 23.80
N ILE A 321 -4.24 -6.99 24.38
CA ILE A 321 -5.40 -7.09 25.26
C ILE A 321 -6.56 -7.80 24.54
N PHE A 322 -6.91 -7.38 23.31
CA PHE A 322 -8.03 -7.99 22.58
C PHE A 322 -7.70 -9.40 22.07
N TRP A 323 -6.44 -9.71 21.77
CA TRP A 323 -6.04 -11.06 21.45
C TRP A 323 -6.11 -11.99 22.68
N CYS A 324 -5.77 -11.50 23.87
CA CYS A 324 -6.01 -12.26 25.11
C CYS A 324 -7.51 -12.45 25.37
N LEU A 325 -8.37 -11.47 25.10
CA LEU A 325 -9.80 -11.63 25.21
C LEU A 325 -10.36 -12.65 24.21
N MET A 326 -9.72 -12.82 23.06
CA MET A 326 -10.11 -13.81 22.04
C MET A 326 -9.99 -15.25 22.56
N THR A 327 -9.10 -15.53 23.55
CA THR A 327 -8.97 -16.85 24.17
C THR A 327 -10.23 -17.28 24.93
N LEU A 328 -11.12 -16.35 25.28
CA LEU A 328 -12.38 -16.61 25.95
C LEU A 328 -13.51 -17.01 24.99
N VAL A 329 -13.28 -16.93 23.67
CA VAL A 329 -14.29 -17.27 22.68
C VAL A 329 -14.37 -18.78 22.55
N PRO A 330 -15.57 -19.39 22.76
CA PRO A 330 -15.78 -20.81 22.56
C PRO A 330 -15.40 -21.28 21.13
N GLY A 331 -14.67 -22.39 21.08
CA GLY A 331 -14.16 -22.96 19.83
C GLY A 331 -12.77 -22.47 19.43
N ILE A 332 -12.18 -21.52 20.17
CA ILE A 332 -10.77 -21.14 20.03
C ILE A 332 -9.93 -21.92 21.02
N THR A 333 -8.92 -22.63 20.50
CA THR A 333 -7.93 -23.36 21.32
C THR A 333 -6.60 -22.58 21.31
N MET A 334 -6.51 -21.51 22.09
CA MET A 334 -5.35 -20.64 22.13
C MET A 334 -4.91 -20.38 23.56
N ALA A 335 -3.62 -20.65 23.87
CA ALA A 335 -3.04 -20.34 25.16
C ALA A 335 -2.71 -18.84 25.30
N ILE A 336 -2.73 -18.30 26.53
CA ILE A 336 -2.41 -16.87 26.75
C ILE A 336 -1.05 -16.45 26.20
N PRO A 337 0.07 -17.22 26.36
CA PRO A 337 1.35 -16.84 25.73
C PRO A 337 1.26 -16.75 24.20
N GLN A 338 0.49 -17.64 23.57
CA GLN A 338 0.27 -17.64 22.12
C GLN A 338 -0.55 -16.40 21.71
N ALA A 339 -1.58 -16.04 22.47
CA ALA A 339 -2.37 -14.83 22.24
C ALA A 339 -1.53 -13.55 22.33
N ILE A 340 -0.59 -13.49 23.28
CA ILE A 340 0.34 -12.36 23.42
C ILE A 340 1.20 -12.24 22.15
N VAL A 341 1.81 -13.34 21.69
CA VAL A 341 2.65 -13.34 20.49
C VAL A 341 1.82 -12.93 19.26
N PHE A 342 0.63 -13.48 19.09
CA PHE A 342 -0.26 -13.17 17.97
C PHE A 342 -0.73 -11.72 18.01
N GLY A 343 -1.03 -11.18 19.20
CA GLY A 343 -1.38 -9.78 19.39
C GLY A 343 -0.25 -8.83 19.00
N ILE A 344 1.00 -9.17 19.35
CA ILE A 344 2.17 -8.39 18.94
C ILE A 344 2.34 -8.42 17.42
N ILE A 345 2.33 -9.61 16.81
CA ILE A 345 2.49 -9.75 15.34
C ILE A 345 1.37 -9.00 14.61
N SER A 346 0.12 -9.21 15.03
CA SER A 346 -1.06 -8.57 14.46
C SER A 346 -1.00 -7.04 14.56
N GLY A 347 -0.60 -6.52 15.73
CA GLY A 347 -0.41 -5.09 15.95
C GLY A 347 0.70 -4.50 15.09
N CYS A 348 1.84 -5.19 14.94
CA CYS A 348 2.92 -4.80 14.02
C CYS A 348 2.42 -4.72 12.58
N MET A 349 1.64 -5.71 12.13
CA MET A 349 1.10 -5.74 10.77
C MET A 349 0.06 -4.64 10.54
N GLY A 350 -0.73 -4.27 11.54
CA GLY A 350 -1.63 -3.11 11.46
C GLY A 350 -0.86 -1.80 11.22
N VAL A 351 0.19 -1.57 12.01
CA VAL A 351 1.04 -0.38 11.83
C VAL A 351 1.76 -0.39 10.47
N LEU A 352 2.19 -1.57 10.01
CA LEU A 352 2.82 -1.71 8.69
C LEU A 352 1.81 -1.41 7.57
N GLY A 353 0.54 -1.81 7.70
CA GLY A 353 -0.54 -1.51 6.76
C GLY A 353 -0.75 -0.01 6.57
N ASP A 354 -0.92 0.75 7.67
CA ASP A 354 -1.02 2.21 7.63
C ASP A 354 0.25 2.87 7.04
N LEU A 355 1.45 2.38 7.38
CA LEU A 355 2.68 2.90 6.79
C LEU A 355 2.78 2.60 5.28
N ALA A 356 2.33 1.42 4.84
CA ALA A 356 2.31 1.06 3.43
C ALA A 356 1.36 1.97 2.64
N GLU A 357 0.14 2.15 3.14
CA GLU A 357 -0.86 3.04 2.55
C GLU A 357 -0.37 4.51 2.55
N SER A 358 0.17 4.98 3.67
CA SER A 358 0.78 6.30 3.76
C SER A 358 1.87 6.50 2.72
N ARG A 359 2.71 5.50 2.47
CA ARG A 359 3.75 5.56 1.44
C ARG A 359 3.17 5.59 0.03
N ILE A 360 2.14 4.78 -0.25
CA ILE A 360 1.41 4.80 -1.54
C ILE A 360 0.85 6.20 -1.81
N LYS A 361 0.19 6.82 -0.82
CA LYS A 361 -0.32 8.19 -0.93
C LYS A 361 0.77 9.20 -1.27
N ARG A 362 1.92 9.15 -0.58
CA ARG A 362 3.03 10.09 -0.84
C ARG A 362 3.63 9.91 -2.22
N ASN A 363 3.82 8.67 -2.67
CA ASN A 363 4.34 8.38 -4.00
C ASN A 363 3.40 8.86 -5.13
N SER A 364 2.09 8.91 -4.85
CA SER A 364 1.07 9.37 -5.78
C SER A 364 0.73 10.86 -5.64
N GLY A 365 1.43 11.60 -4.76
CA GLY A 365 1.21 13.04 -4.53
C GLY A 365 -0.07 13.37 -3.77
N PHE A 366 -0.72 12.37 -3.15
CA PHE A 366 -1.93 12.55 -2.36
C PHE A 366 -1.63 12.59 -0.86
N LYS A 367 -2.53 13.20 -0.11
CA LYS A 367 -2.52 13.19 1.36
C LYS A 367 -3.58 12.24 1.90
N ASP A 368 -4.77 12.26 1.34
CA ASP A 368 -5.92 11.44 1.71
C ASP A 368 -6.35 10.63 0.48
N SER A 369 -6.78 9.37 0.66
CA SER A 369 -7.12 8.47 -0.45
C SER A 369 -8.39 8.89 -1.20
N GLY A 370 -9.31 9.54 -0.52
CA GLY A 370 -10.59 9.97 -1.06
C GLY A 370 -11.28 11.03 -0.23
N THR A 371 -12.55 11.28 -0.56
CA THR A 371 -13.42 12.22 0.16
C THR A 371 -14.79 11.61 0.45
N ILE A 372 -14.89 10.27 0.39
CA ILE A 372 -16.17 9.54 0.56
C ILE A 372 -16.68 9.68 1.98
N MET A 373 -15.78 9.71 2.98
CA MET A 373 -16.16 9.91 4.38
C MET A 373 -15.97 11.37 4.78
N PRO A 374 -17.05 12.18 4.92
CA PRO A 374 -16.96 13.58 5.30
C PRO A 374 -16.18 13.76 6.61
N GLY A 375 -15.12 14.55 6.57
CA GLY A 375 -14.26 14.83 7.73
C GLY A 375 -13.24 13.73 8.08
N HIS A 376 -13.31 12.54 7.44
CA HIS A 376 -12.41 11.41 7.71
C HIS A 376 -11.51 11.03 6.53
N GLY A 377 -11.69 11.60 5.33
CA GLY A 377 -10.93 11.23 4.14
C GLY A 377 -11.59 10.10 3.34
N GLY A 378 -10.82 9.16 2.87
CA GLY A 378 -11.30 7.97 2.15
C GLY A 378 -11.64 6.80 3.07
N LEU A 379 -12.33 5.81 2.53
CA LEU A 379 -12.58 4.54 3.22
C LEU A 379 -11.29 3.70 3.29
N LEU A 380 -10.41 3.82 2.30
CA LEU A 380 -9.10 3.20 2.28
C LEU A 380 -8.26 3.68 3.47
N ASP A 381 -8.27 5.01 3.78
CA ASP A 381 -7.59 5.61 4.94
C ASP A 381 -8.10 5.07 6.31
N ARG A 382 -9.24 4.38 6.34
CA ARG A 382 -9.84 3.80 7.57
C ARG A 382 -9.69 2.29 7.64
N SER A 383 -9.31 1.67 6.54
CA SER A 383 -9.18 0.21 6.43
C SER A 383 -7.74 -0.25 6.24
N ASP A 384 -6.78 0.66 6.13
CA ASP A 384 -5.38 0.42 5.84
C ASP A 384 -4.70 -0.54 6.82
N SER A 385 -4.87 -0.32 8.12
CA SER A 385 -4.38 -1.22 9.18
C SER A 385 -5.09 -2.58 9.14
N LEU A 386 -6.38 -2.60 8.75
CA LEU A 386 -7.18 -3.81 8.73
C LEU A 386 -6.75 -4.79 7.64
N PHE A 387 -6.29 -4.33 6.48
CA PHE A 387 -5.90 -5.20 5.37
C PHE A 387 -4.84 -6.21 5.78
N LEU A 388 -3.70 -5.76 6.25
CA LEU A 388 -2.62 -6.66 6.66
C LEU A 388 -2.96 -7.42 7.93
N THR A 389 -3.65 -6.78 8.88
CA THR A 389 -4.04 -7.43 10.12
C THR A 389 -5.00 -8.60 9.87
N SER A 390 -5.98 -8.46 8.97
CA SER A 390 -7.00 -9.47 8.73
C SER A 390 -6.43 -10.79 8.20
N ILE A 391 -5.60 -10.72 7.17
CA ILE A 391 -4.98 -11.92 6.60
C ILE A 391 -3.96 -12.52 7.56
N THR A 392 -3.18 -11.68 8.25
CA THR A 392 -2.23 -12.14 9.26
C THR A 392 -2.93 -12.87 10.40
N ALA A 393 -4.04 -12.32 10.90
CA ALA A 393 -4.82 -12.96 11.95
C ALA A 393 -5.34 -14.33 11.52
N ALA A 394 -5.87 -14.46 10.31
CA ALA A 394 -6.32 -15.74 9.79
C ALA A 394 -5.17 -16.75 9.70
N ILE A 395 -4.01 -16.34 9.17
CA ILE A 395 -2.81 -17.19 9.10
C ILE A 395 -2.36 -17.64 10.49
N LEU A 396 -2.27 -16.71 11.46
CA LEU A 396 -1.84 -17.02 12.82
C LEU A 396 -2.79 -17.99 13.51
N LEU A 397 -4.12 -17.79 13.40
CA LEU A 397 -5.11 -18.67 14.01
C LEU A 397 -5.12 -20.06 13.40
N ILE A 398 -4.94 -20.17 12.08
CA ILE A 398 -4.87 -21.47 11.37
C ILE A 398 -3.56 -22.17 11.68
N ALA A 399 -2.42 -21.50 11.46
CA ALA A 399 -1.09 -22.09 11.66
C ALA A 399 -0.84 -22.44 13.14
N GLY A 400 -1.43 -21.69 14.06
CA GLY A 400 -1.40 -21.98 15.49
C GLY A 400 -2.36 -23.08 15.93
N GLY A 401 -3.16 -23.66 15.02
CA GLY A 401 -4.15 -24.67 15.36
C GLY A 401 -5.28 -24.15 16.25
N CYS A 402 -5.52 -22.83 16.27
CA CYS A 402 -6.49 -22.20 17.17
C CYS A 402 -7.92 -22.26 16.67
N ILE A 403 -8.11 -22.39 15.37
CA ILE A 403 -9.40 -22.54 14.71
C ILE A 403 -9.36 -23.74 13.75
N PRO A 404 -10.47 -24.49 13.60
CA PRO A 404 -10.55 -25.54 12.60
C PRO A 404 -10.48 -24.89 11.21
N TYR A 405 -9.58 -25.37 10.38
CA TYR A 405 -9.49 -24.97 8.98
C TYR A 405 -9.88 -26.16 8.10
N ALA A 406 -11.06 -26.08 7.52
CA ALA A 406 -11.45 -26.99 6.45
C ALA A 406 -10.98 -26.36 5.12
N LEU A 407 -10.02 -27.01 4.46
CA LEU A 407 -9.80 -26.80 3.03
C LEU A 407 -11.08 -27.28 2.32
N PHE A 408 -11.88 -26.35 1.81
CA PHE A 408 -13.03 -26.71 0.97
C PHE A 408 -12.55 -27.11 -0.40
#